data_f8aa0e99389c21baf12361108362c675
#
_entry.id   f8aa0e99389c21baf12361108362c675
#
_cell.length_a   1.000
_cell.length_b   1.000
_cell.length_c   1.000
_cell.angle_alpha   90.00
_cell.angle_beta   90.00
_cell.angle_gamma   90.00
#
_symmetry.space_group_name_H-M   'P 1'
#
loop_
_entity.id
_entity.type
_entity.pdbx_description
1 polymer ?
#
loop_
_entity_poly.entity_id
_entity_poly.type
_entity_poly.pdbx_seq_one_letter_code
_entity_poly.pdbx_strand_id
1 'polypeptide(L)'
;MDFDKTMNFKFEREKDVDSKQILKEVYEALVQKGYNPINQWVGYILSGDPTYITSHNDARNKIRAIERDELLEKLVKNYIGIDE
;
A
#
# COMPACT_ATOMS: atom_id res chain seq x y z
N MET A 1 28.29 -9.90 -4.98
CA MET A 1 27.63 -10.15 -4.93
C MET A 1 26.61 -10.08 -3.97
N ASP A 2 26.66 -10.43 -2.94
CA ASP A 2 25.61 -10.45 -2.05
C ASP A 2 25.38 -9.23 -1.28
N PHE A 3 26.36 -8.37 -1.15
CA PHE A 3 26.20 -7.23 -0.38
C PHE A 3 25.26 -6.26 -0.98
N ASP A 4 25.10 -6.25 -2.24
CA ASP A 4 24.15 -5.39 -2.87
C ASP A 4 22.75 -5.71 -2.43
N LYS A 5 22.48 -6.98 -2.30
CA LYS A 5 21.20 -7.38 -1.86
C LYS A 5 20.91 -6.94 -0.47
N THR A 6 21.92 -6.94 0.35
CA THR A 6 21.74 -6.56 1.73
C THR A 6 21.28 -5.12 1.84
N MET A 7 21.83 -4.26 1.04
CA MET A 7 21.43 -2.89 1.09
C MET A 7 20.02 -2.70 0.63
N ASN A 8 19.62 -3.44 -0.36
CA ASN A 8 18.27 -3.36 -0.86
C ASN A 8 17.28 -3.80 0.19
N PHE A 9 17.65 -4.76 0.99
CA PHE A 9 16.78 -5.21 2.04
C PHE A 9 16.40 -4.10 3.00
N LYS A 10 17.32 -3.27 3.33
CA LYS A 10 17.05 -2.22 4.27
C LYS A 10 16.00 -1.27 3.74
N PHE A 11 16.14 -0.89 2.50
CA PHE A 11 15.17 -0.02 1.90
C PHE A 11 13.81 -0.64 1.90
N GLU A 12 13.74 -1.91 1.59
CA GLU A 12 12.47 -2.57 1.50
C GLU A 12 11.79 -2.62 2.84
N ARG A 13 12.56 -2.85 3.89
CA ARG A 13 11.96 -2.90 5.20
C ARG A 13 11.40 -1.57 5.63
N GLU A 14 12.06 -0.51 5.30
CA GLU A 14 11.56 0.79 5.63
C GLU A 14 10.28 1.09 4.88
N LYS A 15 10.24 0.68 3.62
CA LYS A 15 9.02 0.85 2.87
C LYS A 15 7.88 0.06 3.47
N ASP A 16 8.17 -1.11 3.98
CA ASP A 16 7.14 -1.94 4.58
C ASP A 16 6.52 -1.28 5.77
N VAL A 17 7.33 -0.67 6.59
CA VAL A 17 6.81 0.02 7.77
C VAL A 17 5.94 1.17 7.34
N ASP A 18 6.39 1.92 6.36
CA ASP A 18 5.63 3.05 5.90
C ASP A 18 4.34 2.64 5.25
N SER A 19 4.33 1.52 4.56
CA SER A 19 3.13 1.12 3.86
C SER A 19 1.98 0.84 4.81
N LYS A 20 2.22 0.21 5.95
CA LYS A 20 1.15 -0.02 6.89
C LYS A 20 0.50 1.27 7.34
N GLN A 21 1.31 2.24 7.67
CA GLN A 21 0.80 3.51 8.13
C GLN A 21 0.03 4.22 7.00
N ILE A 22 0.57 4.17 5.80
CA ILE A 22 -0.09 4.79 4.66
C ILE A 22 -1.44 4.13 4.41
N LEU A 23 -1.50 2.81 4.49
CA LEU A 23 -2.75 2.11 4.27
C LEU A 23 -3.81 2.53 5.27
N LYS A 24 -3.43 2.70 6.51
CA LYS A 24 -4.37 3.14 7.53
C LYS A 24 -4.87 4.54 7.24
N GLU A 25 -3.98 5.42 6.87
CA GLU A 25 -4.36 6.80 6.61
C GLU A 25 -5.26 6.91 5.39
N VAL A 26 -4.98 6.12 4.38
CA VAL A 26 -5.81 6.12 3.18
C VAL A 26 -7.19 5.56 3.50
N TYR A 27 -7.24 4.50 4.30
CA TYR A 27 -8.51 3.93 4.71
C TYR A 27 -9.37 4.99 5.42
N GLU A 28 -8.77 5.68 6.36
CA GLU A 28 -9.49 6.68 7.11
C GLU A 28 -9.97 7.83 6.22
N ALA A 29 -9.14 8.25 5.29
CA ALA A 29 -9.52 9.32 4.39
C ALA A 29 -10.71 8.91 3.53
N LEU A 30 -10.72 7.68 3.06
CA LEU A 30 -11.83 7.19 2.25
C LEU A 30 -13.12 7.13 3.06
N VAL A 31 -13.02 6.65 4.28
CA VAL A 31 -14.17 6.57 5.16
C VAL A 31 -14.72 7.97 5.42
N GLN A 32 -13.83 8.91 5.72
CA GLN A 32 -14.26 10.26 6.03
C GLN A 32 -14.98 10.91 4.86
N LYS A 33 -14.64 10.55 3.66
CA LYS A 33 -15.28 11.12 2.47
C LYS A 33 -16.48 10.31 2.00
N GLY A 34 -16.85 9.28 2.75
CA GLY A 34 -18.07 8.52 2.44
C GLY A 34 -17.91 7.45 1.40
N TYR A 35 -16.69 7.10 1.05
CA TYR A 35 -16.47 6.02 0.09
C TYR A 35 -16.47 4.67 0.79
N ASN A 36 -16.69 3.62 0.02
CA ASN A 36 -16.47 2.26 0.50
C ASN A 36 -14.99 2.00 0.36
N PRO A 37 -14.22 1.96 1.44
CA PRO A 37 -12.76 1.94 1.32
C PRO A 37 -12.25 0.67 0.65
N ILE A 38 -12.89 -0.46 0.89
CA ILE A 38 -12.41 -1.71 0.31
C ILE A 38 -12.61 -1.72 -1.20
N ASN A 39 -13.77 -1.25 -1.66
CA ASN A 39 -14.01 -1.19 -3.10
C ASN A 39 -13.02 -0.27 -3.79
N GLN A 40 -12.74 0.87 -3.19
CA GLN A 40 -11.79 1.79 -3.79
C GLN A 40 -10.38 1.21 -3.81
N TRP A 41 -10.00 0.54 -2.75
CA TRP A 41 -8.72 -0.12 -2.68
C TRP A 41 -8.56 -1.17 -3.76
N VAL A 42 -9.56 -2.02 -3.91
CA VAL A 42 -9.51 -3.08 -4.92
C VAL A 42 -9.41 -2.48 -6.31
N GLY A 43 -10.21 -1.45 -6.57
CA GLY A 43 -10.15 -0.79 -7.88
C GLY A 43 -8.77 -0.23 -8.15
N TYR A 44 -8.16 0.38 -7.15
CA TYR A 44 -6.82 0.94 -7.32
C TYR A 44 -5.80 -0.15 -7.59
N ILE A 45 -5.84 -1.24 -6.81
CA ILE A 45 -4.86 -2.31 -6.97
C ILE A 45 -4.95 -2.93 -8.36
N LEU A 46 -6.17 -3.14 -8.84
CA LEU A 46 -6.34 -3.78 -10.13
C LEU A 46 -6.00 -2.87 -11.29
N SER A 47 -6.30 -1.61 -11.19
CA SER A 47 -6.14 -0.71 -12.33
C SER A 47 -4.88 0.13 -12.29
N GLY A 48 -4.40 0.41 -11.11
CA GLY A 48 -3.29 1.34 -10.95
C GLY A 48 -3.70 2.78 -11.11
N ASP A 49 -4.99 3.04 -11.16
CA ASP A 49 -5.50 4.39 -11.39
C ASP A 49 -5.64 5.10 -10.05
N PRO A 50 -4.81 6.09 -9.77
CA PRO A 50 -4.85 6.75 -8.46
C PRO A 50 -6.14 7.53 -8.21
N THR A 51 -6.96 7.73 -9.22
CA THR A 51 -8.22 8.43 -8.99
C THR A 51 -9.21 7.61 -8.20
N TYR A 52 -8.97 6.31 -8.02
CA TYR A 52 -9.78 5.53 -7.10
C TYR A 52 -9.59 5.97 -5.66
N ILE A 53 -8.51 6.69 -5.38
CA ILE A 53 -8.19 7.09 -4.01
C ILE A 53 -8.44 8.58 -3.87
N THR A 54 -9.20 8.96 -2.87
CA THR A 54 -9.52 10.36 -2.64
C THR A 54 -8.25 11.18 -2.40
N SER A 55 -8.30 12.46 -2.77
CA SER A 55 -7.18 13.35 -2.47
C SER A 55 -7.26 13.91 -1.04
N HIS A 56 -8.31 13.60 -0.33
CA HIS A 56 -8.49 14.09 1.03
C HIS A 56 -7.33 13.65 1.91
N ASN A 57 -6.82 14.56 2.71
CA ASN A 57 -5.67 14.31 3.59
C ASN A 57 -4.47 13.75 2.83
N ASP A 58 -4.34 14.15 1.58
CA ASP A 58 -3.21 13.77 0.74
C ASP A 58 -3.14 12.27 0.51
N ALA A 59 -4.25 11.57 0.66
CA ALA A 59 -4.26 10.11 0.56
C ALA A 59 -3.81 9.63 -0.81
N ARG A 60 -4.24 10.32 -1.87
CA ARG A 60 -3.87 9.90 -3.24
C ARG A 60 -2.37 9.94 -3.46
N ASN A 61 -1.72 10.97 -2.97
CA ASN A 61 -0.26 11.04 -3.09
C ASN A 61 0.42 10.01 -2.22
N LYS A 62 -0.12 9.75 -1.05
CA LYS A 62 0.48 8.77 -0.15
C LYS A 62 0.44 7.37 -0.73
N ILE A 63 -0.68 6.99 -1.33
CA ILE A 63 -0.81 5.64 -1.86
C ILE A 63 0.12 5.40 -3.04
N ARG A 64 0.44 6.45 -3.78
CA ARG A 64 1.32 6.32 -4.93
C ARG A 64 2.75 5.98 -4.54
N ALA A 65 3.10 6.17 -3.31
CA ALA A 65 4.44 5.81 -2.84
C ALA A 65 4.61 4.31 -2.64
N ILE A 66 3.53 3.54 -2.69
CA ILE A 66 3.58 2.12 -2.47
C ILE A 66 3.54 1.40 -3.82
N GLU A 67 4.44 0.42 -3.99
CA GLU A 67 4.43 -0.41 -5.18
C GLU A 67 3.29 -1.39 -5.09
N ARG A 68 2.43 -1.40 -6.10
CA ARG A 68 1.23 -2.22 -6.04
C ARG A 68 1.53 -3.71 -5.99
N ASP A 69 2.51 -4.15 -6.76
CA ASP A 69 2.85 -5.57 -6.78
C ASP A 69 3.42 -6.01 -5.45
N GLU A 70 4.22 -5.18 -4.81
CA GLU A 70 4.75 -5.52 -3.50
C GLU A 70 3.65 -5.57 -2.46
N LEU A 71 2.72 -4.63 -2.54
CA LEU A 71 1.61 -4.60 -1.64
C LEU A 71 0.76 -5.85 -1.81
N LEU A 72 0.47 -6.22 -3.04
CA LEU A 72 -0.34 -7.37 -3.32
C LEU A 72 0.32 -8.64 -2.79
N GLU A 73 1.61 -8.76 -2.95
CA GLU A 73 2.34 -9.90 -2.43
C GLU A 73 2.18 -10.02 -0.92
N LYS A 74 2.30 -8.91 -0.22
CA LYS A 74 2.16 -8.92 1.22
C LYS A 74 0.74 -9.27 1.65
N LEU A 75 -0.23 -8.74 0.94
CA LEU A 75 -1.61 -9.03 1.27
C LEU A 75 -1.92 -10.51 1.09
N VAL A 76 -1.43 -11.09 0.02
CA VAL A 76 -1.67 -12.51 -0.23
C VAL A 76 -0.99 -13.36 0.83
N LYS A 77 0.26 -13.05 1.14
CA LYS A 77 0.97 -13.80 2.16
C LYS A 77 0.27 -13.71 3.51
N ASN A 78 -0.19 -12.54 3.83
CA ASN A 78 -0.86 -12.33 5.09
C ASN A 78 -2.16 -13.11 5.14
N TYR A 79 -2.89 -13.10 4.05
CA TYR A 79 -4.18 -13.76 4.00
C TYR A 79 -4.06 -15.27 4.17
N ILE A 80 -3.05 -15.87 3.56
CA ILE A 80 -2.90 -17.32 3.68
C ILE A 80 -2.01 -17.71 4.86
N GLY A 81 -1.52 -16.75 5.61
CA GLY A 81 -0.81 -17.06 6.84
C GLY A 81 0.67 -17.34 6.69
N ILE A 82 1.28 -16.96 5.58
CA ILE A 82 2.70 -17.09 5.41
C ILE A 82 3.34 -15.85 5.98
N ASP A 83 4.19 -16.04 6.97
CA ASP A 83 4.76 -14.92 7.65
C ASP A 83 6.20 -14.78 7.31
N GLU A 84 6.54 -13.91 6.47
CA GLU A 84 7.91 -13.68 6.19
C GLU A 84 8.22 -12.27 6.22
#